data_0cfdaf41fa1351bbcde3488b070d7398
#
_entry.id   0cfdaf41fa1351bbcde3488b070d7398
#
_cell.length_a   1.000
_cell.length_b   1.000
_cell.length_c   1.000
_cell.angle_alpha   90.00
_cell.angle_beta   90.00
_cell.angle_gamma   90.00
#
_symmetry.space_group_name_H-M   'P 1'
#
loop_
_entity.id
_entity.type
_entity.pdbx_description
1 polymer ?
#
loop_
_entity_poly.entity_id
_entity_poly.type
_entity_poly.pdbx_seq_one_letter_code
_entity_poly.pdbx_strand_id
1 'polypeptide(L)'
;QNRFSVNGNPFLFGLLTGFVCAILHFVFKRTKIWLSTILLIAGVAANLIAGVILNNNGIAISLIYAPLVLIVSYIYCLAIGYILEKLKQKKVLKAFKKYVAPEIVDEISKKGDFHIKLGGENRDIAVLFVDIRGFTTMSEVLEPEQVVEILNSYLALTTEAIFKNKGTLDKFVGDATMAVFNSPFDLDDYEFRAVCAAWDIVQGGIALEGELMERFGRSVGFGVGVRSEEHTSELQSRETIS
;
A
#
# COMPACT_ATOMS: atom_id res chain seq x y z
N GLN A 1 -53.73 11.02 42.00
CA GLN A 1 -54.27 11.11 40.62
C GLN A 1 -53.56 10.04 39.78
N ASN A 2 -54.25 8.89 39.56
CA ASN A 2 -53.81 7.84 38.65
C ASN A 2 -53.96 8.39 37.22
N ARG A 3 -52.84 8.91 36.65
CA ARG A 3 -52.76 9.12 35.20
C ARG A 3 -52.52 7.74 34.57
N PHE A 4 -53.55 7.18 33.93
CA PHE A 4 -53.40 6.01 33.09
C PHE A 4 -52.45 6.37 31.92
N SER A 5 -51.25 5.80 31.90
CA SER A 5 -50.35 5.94 30.78
C SER A 5 -50.90 5.10 29.62
N VAL A 6 -51.17 5.75 28.47
CA VAL A 6 -51.51 5.04 27.25
C VAL A 6 -50.20 4.47 26.69
N ASN A 7 -50.11 3.16 26.61
CA ASN A 7 -48.98 2.52 25.93
C ASN A 7 -49.00 2.93 24.45
N GLY A 8 -48.02 3.71 24.03
CA GLY A 8 -47.84 4.02 22.62
C GLY A 8 -47.63 2.71 21.84
N ASN A 9 -48.08 2.67 20.59
CA ASN A 9 -47.96 1.48 19.75
C ASN A 9 -46.45 1.14 19.58
N PRO A 10 -45.96 0.04 20.19
CA PRO A 10 -44.51 -0.27 20.22
C PRO A 10 -43.95 -0.54 18.82
N PHE A 11 -44.80 -1.00 17.91
CA PHE A 11 -44.41 -1.27 16.53
C PHE A 11 -44.08 0.02 15.73
N LEU A 12 -44.90 1.04 15.90
CA LEU A 12 -44.75 2.34 15.24
C LEU A 12 -43.49 3.07 15.75
N PHE A 13 -43.24 3.02 17.05
CA PHE A 13 -42.02 3.58 17.65
C PHE A 13 -40.76 2.83 17.22
N GLY A 14 -40.84 1.51 17.13
CA GLY A 14 -39.74 0.67 16.61
C GLY A 14 -39.35 1.01 15.17
N LEU A 15 -40.36 1.18 14.28
CA LEU A 15 -40.14 1.58 12.90
C LEU A 15 -39.50 2.97 12.78
N LEU A 16 -40.00 3.95 13.55
CA LEU A 16 -39.50 5.32 13.52
C LEU A 16 -38.06 5.40 14.02
N THR A 17 -37.76 4.68 15.10
CA THR A 17 -36.39 4.57 15.64
C THR A 17 -35.45 3.89 14.64
N GLY A 18 -35.90 2.79 14.02
CA GLY A 18 -35.14 2.08 13.00
C GLY A 18 -34.80 2.96 11.80
N PHE A 19 -35.78 3.77 11.35
CA PHE A 19 -35.56 4.70 10.25
C PHE A 19 -34.56 5.81 10.59
N VAL A 20 -34.65 6.41 11.78
CA VAL A 20 -33.69 7.40 12.27
C VAL A 20 -32.29 6.79 12.40
N CYS A 21 -32.18 5.58 12.94
CA CYS A 21 -30.91 4.86 13.03
C CYS A 21 -30.31 4.58 11.67
N ALA A 22 -31.08 4.20 10.66
CA ALA A 22 -30.63 3.96 9.29
C ALA A 22 -30.08 5.25 8.64
N ILE A 23 -30.75 6.38 8.84
CA ILE A 23 -30.27 7.69 8.35
C ILE A 23 -28.94 8.04 9.03
N LEU A 24 -28.87 7.92 10.36
CA LEU A 24 -27.64 8.24 11.10
C LEU A 24 -26.51 7.30 10.74
N HIS A 25 -26.76 6.01 10.52
CA HIS A 25 -25.78 5.07 10.01
C HIS A 25 -25.19 5.53 8.67
N PHE A 26 -26.01 5.96 7.73
CA PHE A 26 -25.56 6.47 6.42
C PHE A 26 -24.72 7.74 6.56
N VAL A 27 -25.09 8.63 7.48
CA VAL A 27 -24.36 9.85 7.79
C VAL A 27 -23.01 9.52 8.44
N PHE A 28 -22.95 8.61 9.42
CA PHE A 28 -21.71 8.18 10.07
C PHE A 28 -20.69 7.62 9.08
N LYS A 29 -21.14 6.91 8.05
CA LYS A 29 -20.27 6.35 7.01
C LYS A 29 -19.58 7.42 6.15
N ARG A 30 -20.17 8.63 6.05
CA ARG A 30 -19.65 9.72 5.19
C ARG A 30 -18.96 10.86 5.95
N THR A 31 -19.11 10.93 7.25
CA THR A 31 -18.58 12.02 8.07
C THR A 31 -17.26 11.67 8.74
N LYS A 32 -16.48 12.70 9.12
CA LYS A 32 -15.27 12.53 9.92
C LYS A 32 -15.63 12.01 11.33
N ILE A 33 -14.76 11.24 11.94
CA ILE A 33 -14.98 10.56 13.24
C ILE A 33 -15.47 11.55 14.32
N TRP A 34 -14.84 12.72 14.46
CA TRP A 34 -15.24 13.71 15.47
C TRP A 34 -16.66 14.25 15.26
N LEU A 35 -17.07 14.46 13.98
CA LEU A 35 -18.43 14.92 13.66
C LEU A 35 -19.46 13.81 13.93
N SER A 36 -19.12 12.57 13.62
CA SER A 36 -19.97 11.40 13.94
C SER A 36 -20.16 11.24 15.44
N THR A 37 -19.13 11.51 16.25
CA THR A 37 -19.22 11.48 17.72
C THR A 37 -20.14 12.56 18.25
N ILE A 38 -20.05 13.78 17.73
CA ILE A 38 -20.95 14.89 18.11
C ILE A 38 -22.39 14.54 17.74
N LEU A 39 -22.63 14.01 16.55
CA LEU A 39 -23.95 13.58 16.10
C LEU A 39 -24.53 12.44 16.96
N LEU A 40 -23.70 11.50 17.40
CA LEU A 40 -24.11 10.46 18.34
C LEU A 40 -24.60 11.05 19.67
N ILE A 41 -23.80 11.93 20.28
CA ILE A 41 -24.10 12.58 21.53
C ILE A 41 -25.41 13.40 21.40
N ALA A 42 -25.55 14.18 20.34
CA ALA A 42 -26.76 14.96 20.05
C ALA A 42 -27.98 14.05 19.84
N GLY A 43 -27.84 12.94 19.12
CA GLY A 43 -28.93 11.98 18.91
C GLY A 43 -29.39 11.28 20.19
N VAL A 44 -28.45 10.90 21.05
CA VAL A 44 -28.76 10.32 22.36
C VAL A 44 -29.47 11.36 23.27
N ALA A 45 -28.94 12.59 23.32
CA ALA A 45 -29.56 13.67 24.10
C ALA A 45 -30.97 14.01 23.62
N ALA A 46 -31.17 14.13 22.31
CA ALA A 46 -32.48 14.39 21.71
C ALA A 46 -33.48 13.26 22.03
N ASN A 47 -33.03 12.00 22.01
CA ASN A 47 -33.86 10.85 22.38
C ASN A 47 -34.27 10.89 23.85
N LEU A 48 -33.36 11.23 24.76
CA LEU A 48 -33.66 11.35 26.20
C LEU A 48 -34.64 12.50 26.45
N ILE A 49 -34.45 13.66 25.83
CA ILE A 49 -35.35 14.82 25.97
C ILE A 49 -36.74 14.47 25.43
N ALA A 50 -36.82 13.89 24.23
CA ALA A 50 -38.09 13.46 23.65
C ALA A 50 -38.83 12.44 24.54
N GLY A 51 -38.10 11.48 25.11
CA GLY A 51 -38.64 10.49 26.03
C GLY A 51 -39.23 11.09 27.30
N VAL A 52 -38.53 12.08 27.90
CA VAL A 52 -39.05 12.80 29.07
C VAL A 52 -40.33 13.58 28.73
N ILE A 53 -40.36 14.30 27.60
CA ILE A 53 -41.52 15.07 27.16
C ILE A 53 -42.73 14.14 26.92
N LEU A 54 -42.53 13.02 26.24
CA LEU A 54 -43.60 12.06 25.93
C LEU A 54 -44.11 11.36 27.17
N ASN A 55 -43.24 11.00 28.11
CA ASN A 55 -43.65 10.42 29.39
C ASN A 55 -44.46 11.41 30.24
N ASN A 56 -44.09 12.69 30.24
CA ASN A 56 -44.91 13.74 30.93
C ASN A 56 -46.28 13.93 30.30
N ASN A 57 -46.45 13.61 29.01
CA ASN A 57 -47.73 13.62 28.32
C ASN A 57 -48.53 12.30 28.47
N GLY A 58 -48.04 11.36 29.29
CA GLY A 58 -48.75 10.11 29.59
C GLY A 58 -48.49 8.98 28.59
N ILE A 59 -47.51 9.14 27.67
CA ILE A 59 -47.09 8.11 26.70
C ILE A 59 -45.87 7.41 27.25
N ALA A 60 -45.99 6.17 27.69
CA ALA A 60 -44.86 5.38 28.16
C ALA A 60 -44.07 4.82 26.97
N ILE A 61 -42.82 5.27 26.82
CA ILE A 61 -41.88 4.78 25.81
C ILE A 61 -40.64 4.18 26.50
N SER A 62 -40.11 3.11 25.95
CA SER A 62 -38.86 2.56 26.43
C SER A 62 -37.68 3.45 26.03
N LEU A 63 -37.14 4.19 27.00
CA LEU A 63 -36.01 5.12 26.81
C LEU A 63 -34.66 4.42 26.48
N ILE A 64 -34.57 3.12 26.68
CA ILE A 64 -33.28 2.39 26.69
C ILE A 64 -32.90 1.87 25.30
N TYR A 65 -33.89 1.41 24.51
CA TYR A 65 -33.59 0.73 23.24
C TYR A 65 -32.97 1.63 22.17
N ALA A 66 -33.48 2.85 22.01
CA ALA A 66 -33.02 3.76 20.96
C ALA A 66 -31.56 4.22 21.17
N PRO A 67 -31.13 4.68 22.35
CA PRO A 67 -29.73 4.98 22.62
C PRO A 67 -28.80 3.77 22.42
N LEU A 68 -29.25 2.59 22.85
CA LEU A 68 -28.46 1.36 22.71
C LEU A 68 -28.20 1.01 21.24
N VAL A 69 -29.23 1.08 20.40
CA VAL A 69 -29.10 0.83 18.95
C VAL A 69 -28.19 1.86 18.29
N LEU A 70 -28.29 3.14 18.68
CA LEU A 70 -27.40 4.19 18.17
C LEU A 70 -25.93 3.94 18.53
N ILE A 71 -25.66 3.57 19.78
CA ILE A 71 -24.30 3.26 20.24
C ILE A 71 -23.73 2.04 19.50
N VAL A 72 -24.51 0.96 19.39
CA VAL A 72 -24.09 -0.26 18.67
C VAL A 72 -23.82 0.05 17.19
N SER A 73 -24.70 0.83 16.54
CA SER A 73 -24.54 1.25 15.15
C SER A 73 -23.27 2.09 14.96
N TYR A 74 -22.97 2.98 15.89
CA TYR A 74 -21.76 3.80 15.86
C TYR A 74 -20.49 2.95 16.01
N ILE A 75 -20.47 2.03 16.99
CA ILE A 75 -19.34 1.10 17.18
C ILE A 75 -19.12 0.25 15.93
N TYR A 76 -20.19 -0.24 15.32
CA TYR A 76 -20.12 -1.00 14.07
C TYR A 76 -19.50 -0.17 12.93
N CYS A 77 -19.93 1.09 12.75
CA CYS A 77 -19.34 1.99 11.75
C CYS A 77 -17.86 2.25 11.98
N LEU A 78 -17.43 2.46 13.23
CA LEU A 78 -16.02 2.63 13.58
C LEU A 78 -15.21 1.37 13.26
N ALA A 79 -15.71 0.19 13.64
CA ALA A 79 -15.04 -1.07 13.39
C ALA A 79 -14.85 -1.34 11.90
N ILE A 80 -15.90 -1.16 11.10
CA ILE A 80 -15.83 -1.32 9.64
C ILE A 80 -14.90 -0.29 9.02
N GLY A 81 -14.97 0.98 9.44
CA GLY A 81 -14.08 2.04 8.96
C GLY A 81 -12.60 1.70 9.21
N TYR A 82 -12.28 1.25 10.42
CA TYR A 82 -10.93 0.82 10.79
C TYR A 82 -10.43 -0.39 9.97
N ILE A 83 -11.28 -1.40 9.77
CA ILE A 83 -10.94 -2.58 8.98
C ILE A 83 -10.68 -2.20 7.52
N LEU A 84 -11.55 -1.38 6.92
CA LEU A 84 -11.40 -0.94 5.54
C LEU A 84 -10.13 -0.11 5.33
N GLU A 85 -9.80 0.77 6.29
CA GLU A 85 -8.57 1.56 6.24
C GLU A 85 -7.33 0.67 6.31
N LYS A 86 -7.29 -0.29 7.24
CA LYS A 86 -6.21 -1.29 7.30
C LYS A 86 -6.07 -2.11 6.03
N LEU A 87 -7.18 -2.49 5.40
CA LEU A 87 -7.16 -3.23 4.14
C LEU A 87 -6.61 -2.38 2.98
N LYS A 88 -6.93 -1.09 2.94
CA LYS A 88 -6.37 -0.15 1.95
C LYS A 88 -4.86 0.00 2.14
N GLN A 89 -4.40 0.22 3.36
CA GLN A 89 -2.96 0.31 3.68
C GLN A 89 -2.22 -0.96 3.26
N LYS A 90 -2.76 -2.15 3.56
CA LYS A 90 -2.16 -3.43 3.14
C LYS A 90 -2.09 -3.58 1.61
N LYS A 91 -3.10 -3.12 0.86
CA LYS A 91 -3.09 -3.16 -0.61
C LYS A 91 -2.00 -2.26 -1.20
N VAL A 92 -1.87 -1.04 -0.69
CA VAL A 92 -0.82 -0.10 -1.12
C VAL A 92 0.56 -0.68 -0.80
N LEU A 93 0.77 -1.17 0.41
CA LEU A 93 2.01 -1.79 0.84
C LEU A 93 2.38 -3.01 -0.02
N LYS A 94 1.40 -3.85 -0.37
CA LYS A 94 1.61 -5.02 -1.26
C LYS A 94 2.02 -4.60 -2.68
N ALA A 95 1.46 -3.51 -3.21
CA ALA A 95 1.86 -2.98 -4.50
C ALA A 95 3.31 -2.45 -4.44
N PHE A 96 3.67 -1.78 -3.36
CA PHE A 96 5.01 -1.22 -3.15
C PHE A 96 6.09 -2.31 -2.99
N LYS A 97 5.75 -3.46 -2.37
CA LYS A 97 6.65 -4.64 -2.24
C LYS A 97 7.09 -5.25 -3.57
N LYS A 98 6.46 -4.88 -4.69
CA LYS A 98 6.90 -5.33 -6.02
C LYS A 98 8.14 -4.58 -6.55
N TYR A 99 8.38 -3.37 -6.02
CA TYR A 99 9.41 -2.45 -6.52
C TYR A 99 10.52 -2.18 -5.50
N VAL A 100 10.30 -2.58 -4.25
CA VAL A 100 11.23 -2.31 -3.14
C VAL A 100 11.44 -3.59 -2.36
N ALA A 101 12.68 -3.84 -1.92
CA ALA A 101 13.01 -5.01 -1.12
C ALA A 101 12.09 -5.13 0.12
N PRO A 102 11.62 -6.35 0.45
CA PRO A 102 10.68 -6.57 1.56
C PRO A 102 11.14 -5.97 2.90
N GLU A 103 12.46 -6.04 3.16
CA GLU A 103 13.08 -5.53 4.38
C GLU A 103 12.93 -4.00 4.50
N ILE A 104 13.08 -3.29 3.39
CA ILE A 104 12.92 -1.83 3.30
C ILE A 104 11.47 -1.44 3.56
N VAL A 105 10.53 -2.19 2.99
CA VAL A 105 9.10 -1.95 3.20
C VAL A 105 8.69 -2.19 4.65
N ASP A 106 9.27 -3.21 5.29
CA ASP A 106 9.01 -3.52 6.69
C ASP A 106 9.61 -2.45 7.62
N GLU A 107 10.74 -1.85 7.26
CA GLU A 107 11.36 -0.75 8.01
C GLU A 107 10.53 0.54 7.89
N ILE A 108 10.04 0.90 6.69
CA ILE A 108 9.09 2.00 6.49
C ILE A 108 7.83 1.79 7.34
N SER A 109 7.31 0.56 7.35
CA SER A 109 6.10 0.23 8.10
C SER A 109 6.28 0.31 9.62
N LYS A 110 7.49 0.07 10.12
CA LYS A 110 7.83 0.14 11.56
C LYS A 110 8.08 1.57 12.04
N LYS A 111 8.75 2.39 11.24
CA LYS A 111 9.11 3.78 11.61
C LYS A 111 7.93 4.76 11.55
N GLY A 112 6.82 4.39 10.90
CA GLY A 112 5.53 5.12 10.95
C GLY A 112 5.50 6.52 10.34
N ASP A 113 6.62 7.20 10.24
CA ASP A 113 6.76 8.59 9.81
C ASP A 113 7.86 8.69 8.74
N PHE A 114 7.51 8.30 7.53
CA PHE A 114 8.41 8.47 6.39
C PHE A 114 8.15 9.84 5.76
N HIS A 115 8.85 10.85 6.26
CA HIS A 115 8.89 12.15 5.63
C HIS A 115 9.79 12.09 4.39
N ILE A 116 9.19 11.93 3.22
CA ILE A 116 9.89 12.22 1.97
C ILE A 116 10.16 13.74 1.97
N LYS A 117 11.38 14.13 2.31
CA LYS A 117 11.82 15.50 2.09
C LYS A 117 11.86 15.72 0.58
N LEU A 118 11.02 16.64 0.10
CA LEU A 118 11.13 17.16 -1.26
C LEU A 118 12.44 17.93 -1.35
N GLY A 119 13.45 17.34 -1.97
CA GLY A 119 14.80 17.87 -2.10
C GLY A 119 15.80 16.71 -2.06
N GLY A 120 16.86 16.78 -2.84
CA GLY A 120 17.92 15.77 -2.84
C GLY A 120 18.64 15.71 -1.49
N GLU A 121 19.10 14.53 -1.11
CA GLU A 121 19.99 14.31 0.03
C GLU A 121 21.32 13.78 -0.50
N ASN A 122 22.43 14.31 0.02
CA ASN A 122 23.75 13.80 -0.30
C ASN A 122 23.95 12.48 0.44
N ARG A 123 24.21 11.40 -0.31
CA ARG A 123 24.47 10.08 0.22
C ARG A 123 25.57 9.40 -0.57
N ASP A 124 26.39 8.66 0.15
CA ASP A 124 27.28 7.69 -0.48
C ASP A 124 26.45 6.49 -0.90
N ILE A 125 26.44 6.17 -2.17
CA ILE A 125 25.67 5.08 -2.75
C ILE A 125 26.53 4.22 -3.65
N ALA A 126 26.19 2.94 -3.77
CA ALA A 126 26.65 2.12 -4.87
C ALA A 126 25.53 1.96 -5.89
N VAL A 127 25.86 2.12 -7.17
CA VAL A 127 24.93 1.96 -8.27
C VAL A 127 25.30 0.71 -9.05
N LEU A 128 24.31 -0.12 -9.29
CA LEU A 128 24.40 -1.33 -10.10
C LEU A 128 23.63 -1.12 -11.40
N PHE A 129 24.32 -1.32 -12.52
CA PHE A 129 23.72 -1.39 -13.85
C PHE A 129 23.84 -2.79 -14.40
N VAL A 130 22.77 -3.31 -14.94
CA VAL A 130 22.71 -4.59 -15.63
C VAL A 130 22.08 -4.38 -16.99
N ASP A 131 22.72 -4.87 -18.03
CA ASP A 131 22.26 -4.77 -19.40
C ASP A 131 22.29 -6.13 -20.09
N ILE A 132 21.35 -6.38 -21.02
CA ILE A 132 21.26 -7.65 -21.75
C ILE A 132 22.07 -7.55 -23.03
N ARG A 133 23.21 -8.25 -23.06
CA ARG A 133 24.06 -8.25 -24.24
C ARG A 133 23.42 -8.97 -25.42
N GLY A 134 23.35 -8.28 -26.56
CA GLY A 134 22.82 -8.85 -27.80
C GLY A 134 21.28 -8.86 -27.85
N PHE A 135 20.59 -8.16 -26.94
CA PHE A 135 19.12 -8.09 -26.91
C PHE A 135 18.53 -7.58 -28.22
N THR A 136 19.07 -6.49 -28.78
CA THR A 136 18.60 -5.92 -30.07
C THR A 136 18.65 -6.96 -31.19
N THR A 137 19.81 -7.63 -31.37
CA THR A 137 19.98 -8.66 -32.40
C THR A 137 19.02 -9.86 -32.16
N MET A 138 18.81 -10.23 -30.92
CA MET A 138 17.89 -11.31 -30.57
C MET A 138 16.43 -10.91 -30.88
N SER A 139 16.03 -9.70 -30.53
CA SER A 139 14.67 -9.19 -30.70
C SER A 139 14.25 -9.00 -32.18
N GLU A 140 15.23 -8.88 -33.10
CA GLU A 140 14.98 -8.81 -34.53
C GLU A 140 14.68 -10.17 -35.18
N VAL A 141 15.00 -11.26 -34.49
CA VAL A 141 14.96 -12.63 -35.05
C VAL A 141 13.89 -13.50 -34.40
N LEU A 142 13.57 -13.26 -33.13
CA LEU A 142 12.57 -14.04 -32.38
C LEU A 142 11.17 -13.43 -32.51
N GLU A 143 10.16 -14.28 -32.31
CA GLU A 143 8.78 -13.82 -32.20
C GLU A 143 8.58 -12.93 -30.96
N PRO A 144 7.71 -11.90 -31.02
CA PRO A 144 7.52 -10.93 -29.95
C PRO A 144 7.23 -11.58 -28.57
N GLU A 145 6.47 -12.66 -28.55
CA GLU A 145 6.12 -13.39 -27.34
C GLU A 145 7.33 -14.05 -26.69
N GLN A 146 8.23 -14.59 -27.49
CA GLN A 146 9.49 -15.20 -27.03
C GLN A 146 10.46 -14.13 -26.48
N VAL A 147 10.53 -12.96 -27.14
CA VAL A 147 11.32 -11.82 -26.67
C VAL A 147 10.85 -11.36 -25.29
N VAL A 148 9.52 -11.22 -25.09
CA VAL A 148 8.93 -10.83 -23.81
C VAL A 148 9.17 -11.88 -22.73
N GLU A 149 9.09 -13.18 -23.05
CA GLU A 149 9.36 -14.25 -22.09
C GLU A 149 10.83 -14.23 -21.63
N ILE A 150 11.76 -14.11 -22.55
CA ILE A 150 13.20 -14.00 -22.26
C ILE A 150 13.46 -12.77 -21.40
N LEU A 151 12.97 -11.60 -21.82
CA LEU A 151 13.11 -10.35 -21.08
C LEU A 151 12.61 -10.48 -19.64
N ASN A 152 11.41 -11.03 -19.45
CA ASN A 152 10.83 -11.22 -18.13
C ASN A 152 11.67 -12.15 -17.24
N SER A 153 12.25 -13.20 -17.80
CA SER A 153 13.14 -14.11 -17.07
C SER A 153 14.40 -13.41 -16.58
N TYR A 154 15.02 -12.58 -17.42
CA TYR A 154 16.16 -11.76 -17.05
C TYR A 154 15.83 -10.70 -16.01
N LEU A 155 14.74 -9.98 -16.19
CA LEU A 155 14.31 -8.94 -15.23
C LEU A 155 13.96 -9.56 -13.87
N ALA A 156 13.35 -10.75 -13.85
CA ALA A 156 13.04 -11.45 -12.61
C ALA A 156 14.32 -11.86 -11.87
N LEU A 157 15.27 -12.50 -12.54
CA LEU A 157 16.55 -12.92 -11.97
C LEU A 157 17.31 -11.71 -11.40
N THR A 158 17.39 -10.63 -12.18
CA THR A 158 18.10 -9.41 -11.78
C THR A 158 17.48 -8.78 -10.55
N THR A 159 16.14 -8.67 -10.53
CA THR A 159 15.39 -8.10 -9.41
C THR A 159 15.54 -8.95 -8.15
N GLU A 160 15.49 -10.27 -8.27
CA GLU A 160 15.68 -11.20 -7.14
C GLU A 160 17.06 -11.05 -6.52
N ALA A 161 18.13 -10.99 -7.34
CA ALA A 161 19.49 -10.82 -6.86
C ALA A 161 19.70 -9.47 -6.16
N ILE A 162 19.11 -8.38 -6.71
CA ILE A 162 19.13 -7.05 -6.09
C ILE A 162 18.46 -7.09 -4.72
N PHE A 163 17.24 -7.63 -4.62
CA PHE A 163 16.48 -7.66 -3.37
C PHE A 163 17.11 -8.59 -2.33
N LYS A 164 17.65 -9.74 -2.73
CA LYS A 164 18.40 -10.66 -1.86
C LYS A 164 19.57 -9.95 -1.16
N ASN A 165 20.22 -9.03 -1.87
CA ASN A 165 21.35 -8.25 -1.36
C ASN A 165 20.92 -6.89 -0.78
N LYS A 166 19.63 -6.66 -0.50
CA LYS A 166 19.04 -5.45 0.09
C LYS A 166 19.22 -4.19 -0.75
N GLY A 167 19.40 -4.34 -2.05
CA GLY A 167 19.40 -3.22 -3.00
C GLY A 167 17.97 -2.72 -3.26
N THR A 168 17.89 -1.50 -3.72
CA THR A 168 16.66 -0.87 -4.18
C THR A 168 16.66 -0.81 -5.70
N LEU A 169 15.64 -1.41 -6.32
CA LEU A 169 15.42 -1.26 -7.75
C LEU A 169 14.97 0.18 -8.04
N ASP A 170 15.74 0.93 -8.82
CA ASP A 170 15.36 2.30 -9.21
C ASP A 170 14.41 2.26 -10.41
N LYS A 171 14.88 1.75 -11.54
CA LYS A 171 14.07 1.66 -12.77
C LYS A 171 14.60 0.61 -13.73
N PHE A 172 13.74 0.26 -14.69
CA PHE A 172 14.13 -0.40 -15.91
C PHE A 172 14.28 0.65 -17.03
N VAL A 173 15.35 0.53 -17.83
CA VAL A 173 15.62 1.41 -18.97
C VAL A 173 15.75 0.53 -20.21
N GLY A 174 14.62 0.29 -20.89
CA GLY A 174 14.56 -0.72 -21.93
C GLY A 174 14.76 -2.12 -21.36
N ASP A 175 15.81 -2.79 -21.81
CA ASP A 175 16.30 -4.09 -21.33
C ASP A 175 17.32 -4.00 -20.19
N ALA A 176 17.74 -2.78 -19.83
CA ALA A 176 18.64 -2.55 -18.71
C ALA A 176 17.92 -2.37 -17.38
N THR A 177 18.59 -2.78 -16.30
CA THR A 177 18.14 -2.60 -14.92
C THR A 177 19.08 -1.68 -14.18
N MET A 178 18.56 -0.69 -13.48
CA MET A 178 19.32 0.18 -12.58
C MET A 178 18.87 -0.04 -11.13
N ALA A 179 19.83 -0.26 -10.25
CA ALA A 179 19.60 -0.42 -8.82
C ALA A 179 20.58 0.40 -8.00
N VAL A 180 20.17 0.79 -6.81
CA VAL A 180 20.98 1.56 -5.86
C VAL A 180 21.04 0.84 -4.51
N PHE A 181 22.21 0.98 -3.85
CA PHE A 181 22.45 0.46 -2.49
C PHE A 181 22.78 1.63 -1.58
N ASN A 182 22.37 1.57 -0.32
CA ASN A 182 22.42 2.63 0.68
C ASN A 182 21.44 3.80 0.43
N SER A 183 20.37 3.55 -0.33
CA SER A 183 19.28 4.50 -0.55
C SER A 183 17.96 3.75 -0.75
N PRO A 184 16.84 4.19 -0.18
CA PRO A 184 16.62 5.39 0.65
C PRO A 184 17.01 5.22 2.12
N PHE A 185 17.40 4.02 2.56
CA PHE A 185 17.79 3.70 3.93
C PHE A 185 19.28 3.39 4.02
N ASP A 186 19.85 3.63 5.21
CA ASP A 186 21.22 3.29 5.50
C ASP A 186 21.40 1.78 5.41
N LEU A 187 22.44 1.37 4.73
CA LEU A 187 22.79 -0.03 4.51
C LEU A 187 24.29 -0.20 4.78
N ASP A 188 24.59 -0.93 5.85
CA ASP A 188 25.96 -1.30 6.14
C ASP A 188 26.53 -2.17 5.01
N ASP A 189 27.82 -1.99 4.71
CA ASP A 189 28.54 -2.74 3.67
C ASP A 189 27.89 -2.68 2.28
N TYR A 190 27.29 -1.53 1.93
CA TYR A 190 26.50 -1.37 0.72
C TYR A 190 27.30 -1.63 -0.57
N GLU A 191 28.57 -1.27 -0.61
CA GLU A 191 29.45 -1.58 -1.76
C GLU A 191 29.62 -3.09 -1.92
N PHE A 192 29.91 -3.79 -0.81
CA PHE A 192 30.05 -5.24 -0.82
C PHE A 192 28.76 -5.93 -1.25
N ARG A 193 27.61 -5.44 -0.77
CA ARG A 193 26.30 -5.97 -1.18
C ARG A 193 26.00 -5.74 -2.65
N ALA A 194 26.40 -4.60 -3.21
CA ALA A 194 26.28 -4.33 -4.64
C ALA A 194 27.13 -5.32 -5.47
N VAL A 195 28.34 -5.63 -5.00
CA VAL A 195 29.21 -6.64 -5.64
C VAL A 195 28.61 -8.05 -5.51
N CYS A 196 28.03 -8.39 -4.34
CA CYS A 196 27.35 -9.68 -4.17
C CYS A 196 26.13 -9.81 -5.10
N ALA A 197 25.36 -8.74 -5.27
CA ALA A 197 24.24 -8.72 -6.22
C ALA A 197 24.73 -8.92 -7.66
N ALA A 198 25.80 -8.22 -8.05
CA ALA A 198 26.42 -8.38 -9.37
C ALA A 198 26.89 -9.82 -9.60
N TRP A 199 27.50 -10.44 -8.59
CA TRP A 199 27.94 -11.83 -8.64
C TRP A 199 26.76 -12.80 -8.78
N ASP A 200 25.71 -12.64 -7.96
CA ASP A 200 24.50 -13.47 -8.04
C ASP A 200 23.85 -13.37 -9.43
N ILE A 201 23.82 -12.16 -10.03
CA ILE A 201 23.30 -11.94 -11.38
C ILE A 201 24.12 -12.70 -12.42
N VAL A 202 25.45 -12.61 -12.35
CA VAL A 202 26.34 -13.30 -13.29
C VAL A 202 26.17 -14.82 -13.17
N GLN A 203 26.14 -15.36 -11.95
CA GLN A 203 25.96 -16.81 -11.73
C GLN A 203 24.58 -17.30 -12.17
N GLY A 204 23.54 -16.57 -11.83
CA GLY A 204 22.19 -16.88 -12.29
C GLY A 204 22.01 -16.76 -13.80
N GLY A 205 22.69 -15.77 -14.41
CA GLY A 205 22.71 -15.55 -15.85
C GLY A 205 23.31 -16.73 -16.61
N ILE A 206 24.42 -17.28 -16.14
CA ILE A 206 25.04 -18.46 -16.74
C ILE A 206 24.07 -19.67 -16.73
N ALA A 207 23.35 -19.86 -15.64
CA ALA A 207 22.34 -20.92 -15.55
C ALA A 207 21.16 -20.67 -16.51
N LEU A 208 20.68 -19.44 -16.56
CA LEU A 208 19.57 -19.03 -17.43
C LEU A 208 19.95 -19.13 -18.91
N GLU A 209 21.19 -18.79 -19.30
CA GLU A 209 21.69 -18.97 -20.66
C GLU A 209 21.54 -20.41 -21.16
N GLY A 210 21.86 -21.37 -20.31
CA GLY A 210 21.69 -22.81 -20.63
C GLY A 210 20.23 -23.17 -20.89
N GLU A 211 19.32 -22.74 -20.04
CA GLU A 211 17.88 -22.98 -20.17
C GLU A 211 17.33 -22.32 -21.46
N LEU A 212 17.69 -21.08 -21.73
CA LEU A 212 17.20 -20.35 -22.89
C LEU A 212 17.74 -20.92 -24.20
N MET A 213 19.00 -21.39 -24.19
CA MET A 213 19.59 -22.06 -25.35
C MET A 213 18.84 -23.36 -25.67
N GLU A 214 18.45 -24.13 -24.65
CA GLU A 214 17.69 -25.36 -24.84
C GLU A 214 16.27 -25.10 -25.37
N ARG A 215 15.60 -24.05 -24.86
CA ARG A 215 14.20 -23.73 -25.19
C ARG A 215 14.03 -22.98 -26.50
N PHE A 216 14.91 -22.02 -26.77
CA PHE A 216 14.79 -21.09 -27.90
C PHE A 216 15.92 -21.19 -28.92
N GLY A 217 16.93 -22.03 -28.67
CA GLY A 217 18.11 -22.16 -29.52
C GLY A 217 19.01 -20.91 -29.53
N ARG A 218 18.77 -19.98 -28.61
CA ARG A 218 19.51 -18.72 -28.46
C ARG A 218 19.60 -18.34 -26.99
N SER A 219 20.70 -17.69 -26.65
CA SER A 219 20.88 -17.08 -25.32
C SER A 219 21.49 -15.70 -25.47
N VAL A 220 21.36 -14.91 -24.44
CA VAL A 220 21.97 -13.58 -24.31
C VAL A 220 22.62 -13.49 -22.93
N GLY A 221 23.79 -12.86 -22.87
CA GLY A 221 24.51 -12.70 -21.62
C GLY A 221 24.19 -11.39 -20.90
N PHE A 222 24.69 -11.27 -19.67
CA PHE A 222 24.62 -10.01 -18.93
C PHE A 222 25.88 -9.16 -19.08
N GLY A 223 25.68 -7.85 -19.20
CA GLY A 223 26.68 -6.84 -18.89
C GLY A 223 26.39 -6.26 -17.51
N VAL A 224 27.26 -6.46 -16.54
CA VAL A 224 27.07 -5.97 -15.17
C VAL A 224 28.14 -4.95 -14.82
N GLY A 225 27.75 -3.78 -14.33
CA GLY A 225 28.64 -2.73 -13.86
C GLY A 225 28.22 -2.26 -12.47
N VAL A 226 29.21 -2.10 -11.57
CA VAL A 226 29.00 -1.54 -10.22
C VAL A 226 29.90 -0.32 -10.09
N ARG A 227 29.33 0.78 -9.58
CA ARG A 227 30.08 1.99 -9.28
C ARG A 227 29.66 2.52 -7.91
N SER A 228 30.63 2.84 -7.07
CA SER A 228 30.43 3.55 -5.81
C SER A 228 31.04 4.93 -5.92
N GLU A 229 30.26 5.95 -5.60
CA GLU A 229 30.70 7.35 -5.58
C GLU A 229 30.00 8.11 -4.45
N GLU A 230 30.69 9.11 -3.89
CA GLU A 230 30.04 10.21 -3.15
C GLU A 230 29.18 11.00 -4.15
N HIS A 231 27.92 10.67 -4.26
CA HIS A 231 27.00 11.42 -5.13
C HIS A 231 26.04 12.27 -4.33
N THR A 232 25.99 13.55 -4.74
CA THR A 232 24.78 14.35 -4.63
C THR A 232 23.69 13.61 -5.37
N SER A 233 22.68 13.06 -4.70
CA SER A 233 21.56 12.38 -5.35
C SER A 233 20.63 13.40 -6.03
N GLU A 234 21.15 14.17 -6.97
CA GLU A 234 20.34 14.77 -8.01
C GLU A 234 20.14 13.67 -9.06
N LEU A 235 19.09 12.87 -8.89
CA LEU A 235 18.45 12.18 -10.01
C LEU A 235 17.78 13.25 -10.88
N GLN A 236 18.61 14.09 -11.51
CA GLN A 236 18.17 14.88 -12.62
C GLN A 236 17.95 13.91 -13.78
N SER A 237 16.67 13.59 -14.04
CA SER A 237 16.26 13.25 -15.38
C SER A 237 16.67 14.41 -16.30
N ARG A 238 17.87 14.34 -16.85
CA ARG A 238 18.20 15.14 -18.03
C ARG A 238 17.34 14.59 -19.15
N GLU A 239 16.20 15.19 -19.34
CA GLU A 239 15.55 15.24 -20.64
C GLU A 239 16.57 15.81 -21.61
N THR A 240 17.18 14.94 -22.37
CA THR A 240 17.91 15.36 -23.57
C THR A 240 16.84 15.65 -24.60
N ILE A 241 16.37 16.91 -24.61
CA ILE A 241 15.68 17.49 -25.76
C ILE A 241 16.79 17.78 -26.77
N SER A 242 16.79 17.04 -27.86
CA SER A 242 17.34 17.45 -29.15
C SER A 242 16.69 16.66 -30.27
#